data_98d2fa5492b3316e00e1a61832cedff5
#
_entry.id   98d2fa5492b3316e00e1a61832cedff5
#
_cell.length_a   1.000
_cell.length_b   1.000
_cell.length_c   1.000
_cell.angle_alpha   90.00
_cell.angle_beta   90.00
_cell.angle_gamma   90.00
#
_symmetry.space_group_name_H-M   'P 1'
#
loop_
_entity.id
_entity.type
_entity.pdbx_description
1 polymer ?
#
loop_
_entity_poly.entity_id
_entity_poly.type
_entity_poly.pdbx_seq_one_letter_code
_entity_poly.pdbx_strand_id
1 'polypeptide(L)'
;MLHFKQTNITSFRKNHFREGGFMHIQRNKLKPLSISYPLETIAPLEDLLFFDIETTGFSANSTNLFLIGCAYYENSSFHTIQWFADNYSEEKALLHYFFDFAKNYTYIFHYNGLHFDIPYLMNKVKKYNLEYSFENFDTIDIYKKITPYKQFLTLANLKLKSIEYFLSLHRTDTLNGGQLIAVYHEYVKAPTDFSRELLLLHNFDDLQGMLQITPILSYYDLFHSEIRVLEASAN
;
A
#
# COMPACT_ATOMS: atom_id res chain seq x y z
N MET A 1 -16.72 4.56 -24.63
CA MET A 1 -16.25 5.90 -24.24
C MET A 1 -16.76 6.16 -22.81
N LEU A 2 -15.92 5.94 -21.80
CA LEU A 2 -16.27 6.15 -20.40
C LEU A 2 -16.22 7.66 -20.11
N HIS A 3 -17.37 8.28 -19.86
CA HIS A 3 -17.46 9.67 -19.42
C HIS A 3 -17.10 9.76 -17.94
N PHE A 4 -15.87 10.12 -17.64
CA PHE A 4 -15.47 10.49 -16.28
C PHE A 4 -15.89 11.94 -16.00
N LYS A 5 -16.73 12.15 -14.98
CA LYS A 5 -16.98 13.51 -14.46
C LYS A 5 -15.67 14.03 -13.86
N GLN A 6 -15.22 15.19 -14.32
CA GLN A 6 -14.13 15.97 -13.71
C GLN A 6 -14.54 16.34 -12.27
N THR A 7 -14.17 15.52 -11.32
CA THR A 7 -14.21 15.88 -9.89
C THR A 7 -12.92 16.62 -9.56
N ASN A 8 -13.03 17.71 -8.82
CA ASN A 8 -11.94 18.64 -8.50
C ASN A 8 -10.73 17.94 -7.84
N ILE A 9 -9.71 17.63 -8.64
CA ILE A 9 -8.40 17.15 -8.19
C ILE A 9 -7.52 18.38 -7.87
N THR A 10 -7.98 19.24 -6.95
CA THR A 10 -7.35 20.56 -6.75
C THR A 10 -6.43 20.67 -5.53
N SER A 11 -5.89 19.59 -4.96
CA SER A 11 -4.97 19.74 -3.83
C SER A 11 -3.74 18.83 -3.78
N PHE A 12 -3.38 18.14 -4.85
CA PHE A 12 -2.10 17.46 -4.92
C PHE A 12 -0.99 18.49 -5.17
N ARG A 13 -0.18 18.80 -4.15
CA ARG A 13 1.04 19.59 -4.35
C ARG A 13 2.03 18.75 -5.14
N LYS A 14 2.26 19.12 -6.41
CA LYS A 14 3.15 18.44 -7.35
C LYS A 14 4.61 18.68 -6.94
N ASN A 15 5.24 17.70 -6.33
CA ASN A 15 6.69 17.59 -6.34
C ASN A 15 7.06 16.43 -7.27
N HIS A 16 7.12 16.71 -8.57
CA HIS A 16 7.58 15.76 -9.57
C HIS A 16 9.10 15.87 -9.67
N PHE A 17 9.83 14.83 -9.30
CA PHE A 17 11.24 14.69 -9.58
C PHE A 17 11.46 13.53 -10.55
N ARG A 18 12.18 13.79 -11.64
CA ARG A 18 12.83 12.76 -12.43
C ARG A 18 14.26 12.64 -11.94
N GLU A 19 14.51 11.70 -11.04
CA GLU A 19 15.87 11.34 -10.69
C GLU A 19 16.39 10.34 -11.74
N GLY A 20 17.47 10.66 -12.43
CA GLY A 20 18.19 9.73 -13.28
C GLY A 20 17.52 9.28 -14.57
N GLY A 21 16.57 10.03 -15.12
CA GLY A 21 16.19 9.93 -16.52
C GLY A 21 15.06 8.97 -16.91
N PHE A 22 14.54 8.03 -16.08
CA PHE A 22 13.65 6.98 -16.57
C PHE A 22 12.45 6.62 -15.67
N MET A 23 12.37 7.01 -14.40
CA MET A 23 11.28 6.63 -13.52
C MET A 23 10.47 7.85 -13.07
N HIS A 24 9.14 7.76 -13.10
CA HIS A 24 8.29 8.76 -12.48
C HIS A 24 8.20 8.50 -10.97
N ILE A 25 8.67 9.47 -10.17
CA ILE A 25 8.65 9.40 -8.70
C ILE A 25 7.77 10.51 -8.16
N GLN A 26 6.76 10.16 -7.35
CA GLN A 26 5.91 11.14 -6.67
C GLN A 26 6.09 11.04 -5.16
N ARG A 27 6.29 12.17 -4.50
CA ARG A 27 6.39 12.28 -3.03
C ARG A 27 5.32 13.23 -2.52
N ASN A 28 4.64 12.84 -1.46
CA ASN A 28 3.63 13.68 -0.82
C ASN A 28 3.85 13.66 0.70
N LYS A 29 3.63 14.80 1.34
CA LYS A 29 3.45 14.85 2.79
C LYS A 29 1.98 14.62 3.09
N LEU A 30 1.68 13.66 3.96
CA LEU A 30 0.31 13.43 4.40
C LEU A 30 -0.16 14.56 5.31
N LYS A 31 -1.43 14.93 5.22
CA LYS A 31 -2.05 15.79 6.21
C LYS A 31 -1.98 15.09 7.57
N PRO A 32 -1.97 15.82 8.69
CA PRO A 32 -2.02 15.20 10.00
C PRO A 32 -3.17 14.19 10.07
N LEU A 33 -2.81 12.92 10.29
CA LEU A 33 -3.77 11.83 10.42
C LEU A 33 -4.09 11.66 11.90
N SER A 34 -5.37 11.52 12.23
CA SER A 34 -5.77 11.09 13.57
C SER A 34 -5.63 9.58 13.65
N ILE A 35 -4.41 9.08 13.89
CA ILE A 35 -4.15 7.67 14.13
C ILE A 35 -4.26 7.47 15.65
N SER A 36 -5.29 6.77 16.10
CA SER A 36 -5.51 6.50 17.52
C SER A 36 -4.79 5.24 18.02
N TYR A 37 -4.26 4.42 17.10
CA TYR A 37 -3.47 3.25 17.47
C TYR A 37 -2.01 3.67 17.74
N PRO A 38 -1.44 3.30 18.88
CA PRO A 38 -0.08 3.69 19.24
C PRO A 38 0.95 2.83 18.49
N LEU A 39 1.22 3.18 17.23
CA LEU A 39 2.20 2.48 16.37
C LEU A 39 3.58 2.39 17.03
N GLU A 40 3.94 3.36 17.87
CA GLU A 40 5.19 3.39 18.63
C GLU A 40 5.33 2.23 19.63
N THR A 41 4.25 1.53 19.96
CA THR A 41 4.31 0.31 20.79
C THR A 41 4.86 -0.89 20.02
N ILE A 42 4.86 -0.84 18.69
CA ILE A 42 5.44 -1.88 17.84
C ILE A 42 6.93 -1.61 17.67
N ALA A 43 7.29 -0.41 17.23
CA ALA A 43 8.66 0.05 17.03
C ALA A 43 8.69 1.59 16.87
N PRO A 44 9.86 2.25 16.89
CA PRO A 44 9.98 3.65 16.48
C PRO A 44 9.31 3.90 15.14
N LEU A 45 8.58 5.01 14.99
CA LEU A 45 7.85 5.30 13.75
C LEU A 45 8.76 5.33 12.51
N GLU A 46 10.00 5.76 12.69
CA GLU A 46 11.03 5.83 11.65
C GLU A 46 11.44 4.44 11.12
N ASP A 47 11.19 3.36 11.87
CA ASP A 47 11.48 1.98 11.49
C ASP A 47 10.31 1.30 10.78
N LEU A 48 9.16 1.99 10.66
CA LEU A 48 7.94 1.47 10.05
C LEU A 48 7.80 1.90 8.60
N LEU A 49 7.54 0.94 7.73
CA LEU A 49 7.21 1.15 6.32
C LEU A 49 5.87 0.50 6.01
N PHE A 50 4.97 1.22 5.39
CA PHE A 50 3.74 0.69 4.80
C PHE A 50 3.93 0.61 3.30
N PHE A 51 3.52 -0.48 2.65
CA PHE A 51 3.64 -0.58 1.20
C PHE A 51 2.43 -1.25 0.55
N ASP A 52 2.23 -0.93 -0.71
CA ASP A 52 1.19 -1.46 -1.58
C ASP A 52 1.66 -1.44 -3.03
N ILE A 53 1.18 -2.38 -3.87
CA ILE A 53 1.57 -2.49 -5.27
C ILE A 53 0.36 -2.48 -6.22
N GLU A 54 0.61 -1.98 -7.45
CA GLU A 54 -0.37 -2.06 -8.53
C GLU A 54 0.18 -2.88 -9.70
N THR A 55 -0.66 -3.77 -10.18
CA THR A 55 -0.29 -4.72 -11.21
C THR A 55 -1.34 -4.82 -12.31
N THR A 56 -0.96 -5.31 -13.49
CA THR A 56 -1.91 -5.54 -14.60
C THR A 56 -2.67 -6.85 -14.49
N GLY A 57 -2.63 -7.50 -13.32
CA GLY A 57 -3.38 -8.72 -13.02
C GLY A 57 -2.72 -9.58 -11.94
N PHE A 58 -3.34 -10.70 -11.60
CA PHE A 58 -2.98 -11.48 -10.42
C PHE A 58 -1.74 -12.38 -10.59
N SER A 59 -1.37 -12.76 -11.80
CA SER A 59 -0.28 -13.70 -12.06
C SER A 59 1.01 -12.96 -12.40
N ALA A 60 1.99 -12.95 -11.50
CA ALA A 60 3.29 -12.31 -11.73
C ALA A 60 4.03 -12.82 -12.97
N ASN A 61 3.77 -14.06 -13.42
CA ASN A 61 4.41 -14.63 -14.60
C ASN A 61 3.90 -14.03 -15.92
N SER A 62 2.64 -13.61 -15.97
CA SER A 62 1.97 -13.15 -17.21
C SER A 62 1.52 -11.70 -17.18
N THR A 63 1.66 -11.02 -16.06
CA THR A 63 1.25 -9.62 -15.88
C THR A 63 2.41 -8.75 -15.43
N ASN A 64 2.23 -7.44 -15.39
CA ASN A 64 3.28 -6.47 -15.08
C ASN A 64 2.97 -5.72 -13.79
N LEU A 65 4.02 -5.47 -13.00
CA LEU A 65 4.06 -4.49 -11.94
C LEU A 65 4.23 -3.11 -12.55
N PHE A 66 3.41 -2.15 -12.18
CA PHE A 66 3.52 -0.80 -12.74
C PHE A 66 3.61 0.33 -11.71
N LEU A 67 3.32 0.02 -10.44
CA LEU A 67 3.42 1.00 -9.37
C LEU A 67 3.78 0.28 -8.07
N ILE A 68 4.70 0.84 -7.32
CA ILE A 68 4.93 0.52 -5.91
C ILE A 68 4.82 1.82 -5.14
N GLY A 69 4.01 1.82 -4.08
CA GLY A 69 3.90 2.92 -3.16
C GLY A 69 4.32 2.55 -1.76
N CYS A 70 4.90 3.50 -1.05
CA CYS A 70 5.22 3.38 0.37
C CYS A 70 4.72 4.58 1.15
N ALA A 71 4.30 4.33 2.42
CA ALA A 71 4.12 5.39 3.41
C ALA A 71 5.10 5.18 4.56
N TYR A 72 5.71 6.25 5.03
CA TYR A 72 6.80 6.24 6.01
C TYR A 72 6.76 7.51 6.87
N TYR A 73 7.42 7.45 8.04
CA TYR A 73 7.48 8.59 8.96
C TYR A 73 8.84 9.28 8.84
N GLU A 74 8.82 10.59 8.64
CA GLU A 74 9.99 11.43 8.56
C GLU A 74 9.65 12.88 8.96
N ASN A 75 10.58 13.58 9.62
CA ASN A 75 10.40 14.99 10.00
C ASN A 75 9.05 15.25 10.69
N SER A 76 8.71 14.42 11.69
CA SER A 76 7.51 14.51 12.52
C SER A 76 6.20 14.43 11.73
N SER A 77 6.19 13.72 10.61
CA SER A 77 4.98 13.51 9.79
C SER A 77 5.09 12.26 8.92
N PHE A 78 3.93 11.71 8.55
CA PHE A 78 3.87 10.68 7.53
C PHE A 78 4.01 11.28 6.14
N HIS A 79 4.73 10.56 5.29
CA HIS A 79 4.96 10.87 3.89
C HIS A 79 4.62 9.66 3.04
N THR A 80 4.35 9.88 1.76
CA THR A 80 4.30 8.81 0.77
C THR A 80 5.36 9.03 -0.30
N ILE A 81 5.86 7.92 -0.83
CA ILE A 81 6.66 7.87 -2.04
C ILE A 81 6.06 6.81 -2.96
N GLN A 82 5.95 7.13 -4.23
CA GLN A 82 5.40 6.25 -5.24
C GLN A 82 6.34 6.23 -6.44
N TRP A 83 6.70 5.03 -6.91
CA TRP A 83 7.48 4.78 -8.12
C TRP A 83 6.54 4.20 -9.15
N PHE A 84 6.41 4.90 -10.27
CA PHE A 84 5.45 4.57 -11.32
C PHE A 84 6.17 4.29 -12.64
N ALA A 85 5.89 3.15 -13.25
CA ALA A 85 6.40 2.76 -14.55
C ALA A 85 5.57 3.38 -15.68
N ASP A 86 6.18 4.23 -16.48
CA ASP A 86 5.53 4.83 -17.65
C ASP A 86 5.30 3.79 -18.78
N ASN A 87 6.00 2.65 -18.70
CA ASN A 87 5.87 1.53 -19.65
C ASN A 87 6.31 0.20 -19.02
N TYR A 88 6.00 -0.92 -19.68
CA TYR A 88 6.28 -2.26 -19.16
C TYR A 88 7.78 -2.58 -18.98
N SER A 89 8.69 -1.90 -19.68
CA SER A 89 10.14 -2.17 -19.57
C SER A 89 10.74 -1.64 -18.27
N GLU A 90 10.04 -0.77 -17.56
CA GLU A 90 10.50 -0.16 -16.30
C GLU A 90 10.21 -1.03 -15.07
N GLU A 91 9.52 -2.18 -15.22
CA GLU A 91 9.17 -3.10 -14.14
C GLU A 91 10.38 -3.47 -13.25
N LYS A 92 11.53 -3.75 -13.89
CA LYS A 92 12.77 -4.09 -13.15
C LYS A 92 13.26 -2.93 -12.27
N ALA A 93 13.17 -1.70 -12.77
CA ALA A 93 13.60 -0.52 -12.03
C ALA A 93 12.74 -0.26 -10.80
N LEU A 94 11.44 -0.52 -10.85
CA LEU A 94 10.54 -0.44 -9.68
C LEU A 94 11.06 -1.29 -8.52
N LEU A 95 11.50 -2.53 -8.81
CA LEU A 95 12.04 -3.42 -7.77
C LEU A 95 13.30 -2.84 -7.13
N HIS A 96 14.22 -2.30 -7.93
CA HIS A 96 15.43 -1.66 -7.40
C HIS A 96 15.08 -0.47 -6.50
N TYR A 97 14.23 0.45 -6.95
CA TYR A 97 13.83 1.61 -6.16
C TYR A 97 13.17 1.21 -4.85
N PHE A 98 12.24 0.24 -4.90
CA PHE A 98 11.53 -0.23 -3.72
C PHE A 98 12.47 -0.86 -2.70
N PHE A 99 13.26 -1.88 -3.09
CA PHE A 99 14.11 -2.60 -2.15
C PHE A 99 15.26 -1.74 -1.62
N ASP A 100 15.81 -0.83 -2.45
CA ASP A 100 16.83 0.12 -2.00
C ASP A 100 16.27 1.14 -1.01
N PHE A 101 15.00 1.46 -1.09
CA PHE A 101 14.32 2.29 -0.10
C PHE A 101 13.95 1.49 1.15
N ALA A 102 13.33 0.32 0.97
CA ALA A 102 12.80 -0.52 2.05
C ALA A 102 13.89 -1.04 3.00
N LYS A 103 15.12 -1.26 2.53
CA LYS A 103 16.25 -1.74 3.37
C LYS A 103 16.60 -0.84 4.56
N ASN A 104 16.09 0.40 4.60
CA ASN A 104 16.28 1.33 5.70
C ASN A 104 15.26 1.14 6.84
N TYR A 105 14.32 0.21 6.69
CA TYR A 105 13.23 -0.05 7.63
C TYR A 105 13.32 -1.48 8.14
N THR A 106 12.77 -1.72 9.34
CA THR A 106 12.75 -3.05 9.96
C THR A 106 11.38 -3.70 9.83
N TYR A 107 10.31 -2.91 10.00
CA TYR A 107 8.93 -3.40 10.01
C TYR A 107 8.18 -2.97 8.77
N ILE A 108 7.63 -3.94 8.06
CA ILE A 108 6.85 -3.68 6.85
C ILE A 108 5.39 -4.03 7.07
N PHE A 109 4.54 -3.01 7.01
CA PHE A 109 3.09 -3.14 7.06
C PHE A 109 2.51 -3.26 5.65
N HIS A 110 1.52 -4.14 5.51
CA HIS A 110 0.77 -4.31 4.28
C HIS A 110 -0.64 -4.82 4.57
N TYR A 111 -1.50 -4.80 3.55
CA TYR A 111 -2.86 -5.29 3.64
C TYR A 111 -3.08 -6.50 2.73
N ASN A 112 -3.14 -7.72 3.29
CA ASN A 112 -3.21 -8.99 2.56
C ASN A 112 -1.97 -9.29 1.70
N GLY A 113 -0.87 -8.60 1.91
CA GLY A 113 0.34 -8.70 1.09
C GLY A 113 1.06 -10.03 1.20
N LEU A 114 0.87 -10.81 2.28
CA LEU A 114 1.37 -12.18 2.38
C LEU A 114 0.78 -13.10 1.30
N HIS A 115 -0.43 -12.82 0.82
CA HIS A 115 -1.10 -13.61 -0.20
C HIS A 115 -0.91 -13.08 -1.62
N PHE A 116 -0.58 -11.79 -1.78
CA PHE A 116 -0.47 -11.18 -3.10
C PHE A 116 0.81 -10.39 -3.31
N ASP A 117 1.02 -9.27 -2.63
CA ASP A 117 2.10 -8.32 -2.92
C ASP A 117 3.48 -8.94 -2.79
N ILE A 118 3.77 -9.57 -1.66
CA ILE A 118 5.07 -10.19 -1.38
C ILE A 118 5.37 -11.34 -2.36
N PRO A 119 4.50 -12.35 -2.54
CA PRO A 119 4.72 -13.38 -3.54
C PRO A 119 4.85 -12.83 -4.96
N TYR A 120 4.09 -11.80 -5.31
CA TYR A 120 4.17 -11.16 -6.62
C TYR A 120 5.55 -10.52 -6.83
N LEU A 121 6.01 -9.68 -5.89
CA LEU A 121 7.33 -9.06 -5.93
C LEU A 121 8.45 -10.10 -5.97
N MET A 122 8.39 -11.15 -5.16
CA MET A 122 9.41 -12.21 -5.13
C MET A 122 9.47 -13.01 -6.43
N ASN A 123 8.33 -13.24 -7.09
CA ASN A 123 8.34 -13.84 -8.44
C ASN A 123 9.00 -12.90 -9.46
N LYS A 124 8.80 -11.58 -9.36
CA LYS A 124 9.47 -10.61 -10.25
C LYS A 124 10.96 -10.51 -9.95
N VAL A 125 11.38 -10.52 -8.68
CA VAL A 125 12.79 -10.60 -8.25
C VAL A 125 13.46 -11.81 -8.90
N LYS A 126 12.84 -12.99 -8.81
CA LYS A 126 13.32 -14.22 -9.47
C LYS A 126 13.38 -14.09 -11.00
N LYS A 127 12.33 -13.56 -11.63
CA LYS A 127 12.26 -13.34 -13.09
C LYS A 127 13.44 -12.51 -13.61
N TYR A 128 13.85 -11.50 -12.85
CA TYR A 128 14.92 -10.57 -13.21
C TYR A 128 16.29 -10.95 -12.67
N ASN A 129 16.44 -12.12 -11.99
CA ASN A 129 17.67 -12.59 -11.34
C ASN A 129 18.24 -11.53 -10.38
N LEU A 130 17.40 -10.96 -9.52
CA LEU A 130 17.79 -10.00 -8.49
C LEU A 130 18.01 -10.71 -7.15
N GLU A 131 18.83 -10.12 -6.27
CA GLU A 131 19.19 -10.67 -4.96
C GLU A 131 18.44 -10.01 -3.80
N TYR A 132 17.16 -9.66 -4.02
CA TYR A 132 16.32 -9.09 -2.97
C TYR A 132 15.48 -10.16 -2.27
N SER A 133 15.18 -9.94 -0.99
CA SER A 133 14.36 -10.84 -0.17
C SER A 133 13.55 -10.04 0.85
N PHE A 134 12.43 -10.62 1.31
CA PHE A 134 11.67 -10.13 2.44
C PHE A 134 12.10 -10.76 3.77
N GLU A 135 13.06 -11.69 3.78
CA GLU A 135 13.48 -12.43 4.99
C GLU A 135 14.09 -11.54 6.08
N ASN A 136 14.61 -10.38 5.70
CA ASN A 136 15.21 -9.43 6.64
C ASN A 136 14.21 -8.43 7.24
N PHE A 137 12.92 -8.53 6.90
CA PHE A 137 11.89 -7.64 7.39
C PHE A 137 10.92 -8.38 8.31
N ASP A 138 10.53 -7.73 9.40
CA ASP A 138 9.37 -8.14 10.20
C ASP A 138 8.10 -7.65 9.51
N THR A 139 7.34 -8.57 8.90
CA THR A 139 6.13 -8.22 8.14
C THR A 139 4.88 -8.25 9.01
N ILE A 140 4.05 -7.22 8.90
CA ILE A 140 2.79 -7.08 9.63
C ILE A 140 1.63 -6.99 8.63
N ASP A 141 0.92 -8.10 8.47
CA ASP A 141 -0.28 -8.17 7.63
C ASP A 141 -1.52 -7.78 8.45
N ILE A 142 -2.01 -6.57 8.24
CA ILE A 142 -3.20 -6.05 8.93
C ILE A 142 -4.42 -6.93 8.63
N TYR A 143 -4.61 -7.35 7.38
CA TYR A 143 -5.71 -8.24 6.99
C TYR A 143 -5.68 -9.55 7.76
N LYS A 144 -4.51 -10.20 7.86
CA LYS A 144 -4.33 -11.45 8.60
C LYS A 144 -4.66 -11.28 10.09
N LYS A 145 -4.24 -10.17 10.70
CA LYS A 145 -4.51 -9.88 12.11
C LYS A 145 -6.00 -9.69 12.40
N ILE A 146 -6.76 -9.07 11.51
CA ILE A 146 -8.18 -8.79 11.72
C ILE A 146 -9.12 -9.90 11.24
N THR A 147 -8.64 -10.81 10.38
CA THR A 147 -9.46 -11.90 9.78
C THR A 147 -10.20 -12.74 10.83
N PRO A 148 -9.60 -13.17 11.96
CA PRO A 148 -10.28 -13.96 12.98
C PRO A 148 -11.48 -13.23 13.60
N TYR A 149 -11.51 -11.91 13.57
CA TYR A 149 -12.52 -11.06 14.22
C TYR A 149 -13.59 -10.52 13.26
N LYS A 150 -13.59 -10.95 12.02
CA LYS A 150 -14.53 -10.49 10.98
C LYS A 150 -15.99 -10.52 11.43
N GLN A 151 -16.39 -11.58 12.10
CA GLN A 151 -17.78 -11.75 12.58
C GLN A 151 -18.18 -10.71 13.64
N PHE A 152 -17.23 -10.29 14.48
CA PHE A 152 -17.48 -9.27 15.52
C PHE A 152 -17.54 -7.85 14.92
N LEU A 153 -16.91 -7.64 13.78
CA LEU A 153 -16.95 -6.36 13.06
C LEU A 153 -18.21 -6.21 12.20
N THR A 154 -19.03 -7.26 12.08
CA THR A 154 -20.29 -7.30 11.26
C THR A 154 -20.07 -6.87 9.80
N LEU A 155 -18.85 -7.10 9.27
CA LEU A 155 -18.47 -6.72 7.92
C LEU A 155 -18.80 -7.83 6.91
N ALA A 156 -19.38 -7.48 5.78
CA ALA A 156 -19.67 -8.41 4.69
C ALA A 156 -18.37 -9.02 4.12
N ASN A 157 -17.31 -8.23 4.05
CA ASN A 157 -15.98 -8.65 3.63
C ASN A 157 -14.92 -7.79 4.32
N LEU A 158 -13.64 -8.22 4.20
CA LEU A 158 -12.49 -7.51 4.77
C LEU A 158 -11.64 -6.82 3.68
N LYS A 159 -12.24 -6.32 2.60
CA LYS A 159 -11.50 -5.46 1.66
C LYS A 159 -11.13 -4.15 2.37
N LEU A 160 -9.98 -3.58 2.02
CA LEU A 160 -9.52 -2.32 2.61
C LEU A 160 -10.63 -1.25 2.58
N LYS A 161 -11.26 -1.03 1.43
CA LYS A 161 -12.40 -0.11 1.27
C LYS A 161 -13.59 -0.39 2.21
N SER A 162 -13.81 -1.65 2.59
CA SER A 162 -14.90 -2.01 3.52
C SER A 162 -14.56 -1.66 4.96
N ILE A 163 -13.30 -1.80 5.34
CA ILE A 163 -12.81 -1.37 6.65
C ILE A 163 -12.82 0.16 6.75
N GLU A 164 -12.34 0.85 5.71
CA GLU A 164 -12.38 2.30 5.63
C GLU A 164 -13.81 2.83 5.81
N TYR A 165 -14.76 2.25 5.10
CA TYR A 165 -16.18 2.61 5.22
C TYR A 165 -16.71 2.39 6.65
N PHE A 166 -16.38 1.25 7.25
CA PHE A 166 -16.74 0.93 8.64
C PHE A 166 -16.20 1.95 9.63
N LEU A 167 -14.98 2.44 9.41
CA LEU A 167 -14.35 3.48 10.22
C LEU A 167 -14.72 4.92 9.80
N SER A 168 -15.69 5.07 8.90
CA SER A 168 -16.14 6.37 8.35
C SER A 168 -15.00 7.18 7.71
N LEU A 169 -14.04 6.49 7.10
CA LEU A 169 -12.96 7.10 6.34
C LEU A 169 -13.41 7.38 4.90
N HIS A 170 -12.96 8.48 4.35
CA HIS A 170 -13.32 8.91 3.01
C HIS A 170 -12.15 8.74 2.05
N ARG A 171 -12.42 8.11 0.90
CA ARG A 171 -11.51 7.98 -0.23
C ARG A 171 -11.85 9.01 -1.30
N THR A 172 -10.82 9.45 -2.01
CA THR A 172 -10.99 10.28 -3.21
C THR A 172 -11.09 9.42 -4.46
N ASP A 173 -10.37 8.28 -4.49
CA ASP A 173 -10.41 7.32 -5.59
C ASP A 173 -11.73 6.56 -5.65
N THR A 174 -12.26 6.40 -6.86
CA THR A 174 -13.51 5.68 -7.15
C THR A 174 -13.32 4.44 -8.02
N LEU A 175 -12.08 4.18 -8.49
CA LEU A 175 -11.79 3.06 -9.38
C LEU A 175 -11.76 1.74 -8.60
N ASN A 176 -12.10 0.66 -9.28
CA ASN A 176 -11.81 -0.70 -8.82
C ASN A 176 -10.61 -1.26 -9.59
N GLY A 177 -10.01 -2.36 -9.08
CA GLY A 177 -8.80 -2.94 -9.66
C GLY A 177 -8.91 -3.27 -11.15
N GLY A 178 -10.07 -3.75 -11.64
CA GLY A 178 -10.26 -4.01 -13.07
C GLY A 178 -10.24 -2.74 -13.93
N GLN A 179 -10.84 -1.66 -13.42
CA GLN A 179 -10.80 -0.36 -14.09
C GLN A 179 -9.39 0.23 -14.08
N LEU A 180 -8.65 0.06 -12.98
CA LEU A 180 -7.26 0.51 -12.86
C LEU A 180 -6.36 -0.16 -13.90
N ILE A 181 -6.48 -1.47 -14.08
CA ILE A 181 -5.76 -2.24 -15.10
C ILE A 181 -6.05 -1.68 -16.51
N ALA A 182 -7.33 -1.43 -16.82
CA ALA A 182 -7.72 -0.88 -18.11
C ALA A 182 -7.12 0.52 -18.34
N VAL A 183 -7.14 1.38 -17.31
CA VAL A 183 -6.55 2.73 -17.37
C VAL A 183 -5.05 2.64 -17.64
N TYR A 184 -4.32 1.71 -16.98
CA TYR A 184 -2.88 1.57 -17.21
C TYR A 184 -2.56 1.06 -18.62
N HIS A 185 -3.30 0.09 -19.14
CA HIS A 185 -3.10 -0.37 -20.52
C HIS A 185 -3.34 0.72 -21.56
N GLU A 186 -4.33 1.59 -21.35
CA GLU A 186 -4.55 2.75 -22.22
C GLU A 186 -3.46 3.82 -22.00
N TYR A 187 -3.02 4.04 -20.77
CA TYR A 187 -1.93 4.95 -20.48
C TYR A 187 -0.64 4.59 -21.21
N VAL A 188 -0.24 3.31 -21.23
CA VAL A 188 0.98 2.87 -21.94
C VAL A 188 0.90 3.14 -23.45
N LYS A 189 -0.31 3.07 -24.06
CA LYS A 189 -0.52 3.36 -25.48
C LYS A 189 -0.53 4.85 -25.78
N ALA A 190 -1.15 5.64 -24.91
CA ALA A 190 -1.34 7.08 -25.05
C ALA A 190 -1.19 7.78 -23.68
N PRO A 191 0.05 8.03 -23.22
CA PRO A 191 0.30 8.60 -21.92
C PRO A 191 -0.33 10.00 -21.76
N THR A 192 -1.06 10.18 -20.65
CA THR A 192 -1.59 11.49 -20.24
C THR A 192 -1.35 11.72 -18.77
N ASP A 193 -1.13 12.96 -18.34
CA ASP A 193 -1.01 13.31 -16.92
C ASP A 193 -2.26 12.90 -16.14
N PHE A 194 -3.44 13.07 -16.74
CA PHE A 194 -4.71 12.71 -16.13
C PHE A 194 -4.78 11.21 -15.78
N SER A 195 -4.46 10.34 -16.73
CA SER A 195 -4.47 8.88 -16.50
C SER A 195 -3.44 8.47 -15.45
N ARG A 196 -2.25 9.08 -15.49
CA ARG A 196 -1.21 8.84 -14.47
C ARG A 196 -1.68 9.27 -13.07
N GLU A 197 -2.27 10.45 -12.96
CA GLU A 197 -2.78 10.96 -11.69
C GLU A 197 -3.88 10.05 -11.11
N LEU A 198 -4.76 9.47 -11.92
CA LEU A 198 -5.75 8.49 -11.48
C LEU A 198 -5.10 7.23 -10.90
N LEU A 199 -4.08 6.70 -11.57
CA LEU A 199 -3.36 5.50 -11.14
C LEU A 199 -2.60 5.75 -9.83
N LEU A 200 -1.91 6.88 -9.72
CA LEU A 200 -1.21 7.29 -8.51
C LEU A 200 -2.16 7.56 -7.34
N LEU A 201 -3.32 8.16 -7.61
CA LEU A 201 -4.33 8.45 -6.59
C LEU A 201 -4.87 7.17 -5.94
N HIS A 202 -5.11 6.11 -6.72
CA HIS A 202 -5.61 4.84 -6.19
C HIS A 202 -4.66 4.27 -5.13
N ASN A 203 -3.41 4.08 -5.48
CA ASN A 203 -2.38 3.58 -4.56
C ASN A 203 -2.11 4.55 -3.40
N PHE A 204 -2.16 5.86 -3.64
CA PHE A 204 -2.04 6.85 -2.57
C PHE A 204 -3.16 6.70 -1.52
N ASP A 205 -4.41 6.53 -1.96
CA ASP A 205 -5.54 6.33 -1.07
C ASP A 205 -5.43 4.98 -0.33
N ASP A 206 -4.88 3.93 -0.96
CA ASP A 206 -4.63 2.64 -0.29
C ASP A 206 -3.57 2.78 0.81
N LEU A 207 -2.46 3.50 0.57
CA LEU A 207 -1.44 3.78 1.57
C LEU A 207 -1.99 4.62 2.74
N GLN A 208 -2.72 5.69 2.44
CA GLN A 208 -3.33 6.54 3.46
C GLN A 208 -4.40 5.77 4.25
N GLY A 209 -5.22 4.98 3.55
CA GLY A 209 -6.23 4.13 4.15
C GLY A 209 -5.60 3.09 5.09
N MET A 210 -4.51 2.44 4.67
CA MET A 210 -3.79 1.46 5.49
C MET A 210 -3.29 2.06 6.79
N LEU A 211 -2.73 3.28 6.76
CA LEU A 211 -2.35 4.02 7.98
C LEU A 211 -3.57 4.32 8.87
N GLN A 212 -4.66 4.79 8.27
CA GLN A 212 -5.85 5.22 8.99
C GLN A 212 -6.66 4.07 9.58
N ILE A 213 -6.55 2.86 9.04
CA ILE A 213 -7.22 1.67 9.59
C ILE A 213 -6.45 0.99 10.73
N THR A 214 -5.21 1.41 11.02
CA THR A 214 -4.41 0.80 12.11
C THR A 214 -5.14 0.74 13.45
N PRO A 215 -6.06 1.66 13.84
CA PRO A 215 -6.85 1.53 15.05
C PRO A 215 -7.60 0.21 15.19
N ILE A 216 -7.91 -0.48 14.08
CA ILE A 216 -8.56 -1.79 14.13
C ILE A 216 -7.67 -2.86 14.79
N LEU A 217 -6.36 -2.66 14.82
CA LEU A 217 -5.42 -3.55 15.51
C LEU A 217 -5.63 -3.57 17.02
N SER A 218 -6.26 -2.53 17.60
CA SER A 218 -6.63 -2.53 19.02
C SER A 218 -7.56 -3.69 19.39
N TYR A 219 -8.42 -4.12 18.48
CA TYR A 219 -9.26 -5.30 18.68
C TYR A 219 -8.42 -6.59 18.74
N TYR A 220 -7.42 -6.70 17.86
CA TYR A 220 -6.49 -7.83 17.88
C TYR A 220 -5.74 -7.88 19.21
N ASP A 221 -5.19 -6.76 19.69
CA ASP A 221 -4.42 -6.68 20.92
C ASP A 221 -5.30 -7.01 22.15
N LEU A 222 -6.51 -6.46 22.18
CA LEU A 222 -7.48 -6.72 23.25
C LEU A 222 -7.80 -8.23 23.35
N PHE A 223 -8.19 -8.86 22.25
CA PHE A 223 -8.53 -10.29 22.25
C PHE A 223 -7.35 -11.18 22.60
N HIS A 224 -6.13 -10.84 22.13
CA HIS A 224 -4.93 -11.60 22.50
C HIS A 224 -4.55 -11.46 23.96
N SER A 225 -4.73 -10.31 24.57
CA SER A 225 -4.49 -10.11 26.01
C SER A 225 -5.47 -10.93 26.87
N GLU A 226 -6.76 -10.92 26.52
CA GLU A 226 -7.79 -11.71 27.22
C GLU A 226 -7.55 -13.21 27.12
N ILE A 227 -7.19 -13.74 25.94
CA ILE A 227 -6.88 -15.17 25.77
C ILE A 227 -5.68 -15.57 26.64
N ARG A 228 -4.60 -14.78 26.67
CA ARG A 228 -3.43 -15.06 27.52
C ARG A 228 -3.77 -15.11 29.03
N VAL A 229 -4.66 -14.21 29.47
CA VAL A 229 -5.12 -14.23 30.88
C VAL A 229 -5.91 -15.51 31.20
N LEU A 230 -6.80 -15.93 30.28
CA LEU A 230 -7.56 -17.17 30.45
C LEU A 230 -6.68 -18.42 30.47
N GLU A 231 -5.70 -18.48 29.56
CA GLU A 231 -4.71 -19.59 29.52
C GLU A 231 -3.85 -19.65 30.79
N ALA A 232 -3.40 -18.49 31.28
CA ALA A 232 -2.62 -18.41 32.53
C ALA A 232 -3.44 -18.77 33.78
N SER A 233 -4.77 -18.58 33.75
CA SER A 233 -5.68 -18.92 34.85
C SER A 233 -6.11 -20.39 34.84
N ALA A 234 -5.87 -21.11 33.73
CA ALA A 234 -6.23 -22.52 33.55
C ALA A 234 -5.09 -23.51 33.94
N ASN A 235 -3.89 -22.98 34.19
CA ASN A 235 -2.69 -23.71 34.64
C ASN A 235 -2.45 -23.45 36.13
#